data_80594c7677a926b82ca82c9178a91aee
#
_entry.id   80594c7677a926b82ca82c9178a91aee
#
_cell.length_a   1.000
_cell.length_b   1.000
_cell.length_c   1.000
_cell.angle_alpha   90.00
_cell.angle_beta   90.00
_cell.angle_gamma   90.00
#
_symmetry.space_group_name_H-M   'P 1'
#
loop_
_entity.id
_entity.type
_entity.pdbx_description
1 polymer ?
#
loop_
_entity_poly.entity_id
_entity_poly.type
_entity_poly.pdbx_seq_one_letter_code
_entity_poly.pdbx_strand_id
1 'polypeptide(L)'
;MITVHDRTATTFTTTGLGVLDREIINPIVVEELGGEFSLTFTYPADGPAAQNLTLENIVAAPVPGLEQRQGFRISEIATTLDGMLEVTAFHVFYDLAANLIADTYVVNKTAKGALTQILGAANTKHGFTATSSDTVTRASARIVRMPIAAALMDAGEDNTFAARWGGEITRNNWLIHHTPMRGANHGVVIRDRKNLTGFESSIDFSTVATRILPVGYDGLLLPELYVDSPKLGDYVVPRIR
;
A
#
# COMPACT_ATOMS: atom_id res chain seq x y z
N MET A 1 -0.21 -20.68 11.90
CA MET A 1 1.12 -20.83 12.52
C MET A 1 1.95 -19.61 12.21
N ILE A 2 2.41 -18.90 13.24
CA ILE A 2 3.27 -17.72 13.16
C ILE A 2 4.68 -18.15 13.56
N THR A 3 5.68 -17.74 12.78
CA THR A 3 7.07 -18.19 12.95
C THR A 3 8.04 -17.04 12.75
N VAL A 4 9.19 -17.09 13.41
CA VAL A 4 10.27 -16.13 13.18
C VAL A 4 11.35 -16.76 12.33
N HIS A 5 11.91 -15.98 11.40
CA HIS A 5 12.91 -16.38 10.42
C HIS A 5 14.07 -15.40 10.42
N ASP A 6 15.21 -15.86 9.92
CA ASP A 6 16.38 -15.02 9.70
C ASP A 6 16.05 -13.88 8.69
N ARG A 7 16.69 -12.73 8.87
CA ARG A 7 16.51 -11.53 8.04
C ARG A 7 16.76 -11.75 6.55
N THR A 8 17.50 -12.79 6.17
CA THR A 8 17.81 -13.16 4.79
C THR A 8 16.85 -14.20 4.21
N ALA A 9 15.90 -14.70 5.00
CA ALA A 9 14.96 -15.71 4.55
C ALA A 9 14.06 -15.19 3.42
N THR A 10 13.90 -15.96 2.37
CA THR A 10 13.06 -15.63 1.21
C THR A 10 11.84 -16.53 1.08
N THR A 11 11.72 -17.55 1.92
CA THR A 11 10.59 -18.49 1.96
C THR A 11 10.20 -18.78 3.40
N PHE A 12 8.90 -19.04 3.63
CA PHE A 12 8.34 -19.23 4.97
C PHE A 12 7.61 -20.58 5.14
N THR A 13 8.08 -21.60 4.45
CA THR A 13 7.47 -22.95 4.48
C THR A 13 7.87 -23.76 5.72
N THR A 14 8.98 -23.39 6.36
CA THR A 14 9.53 -24.06 7.56
C THR A 14 9.14 -23.33 8.84
N THR A 15 9.59 -23.84 9.98
CA THR A 15 9.44 -23.18 11.30
C THR A 15 10.49 -22.10 11.55
N GLY A 16 11.48 -21.96 10.65
CA GLY A 16 12.53 -20.96 10.76
C GLY A 16 13.36 -21.08 12.05
N LEU A 17 13.58 -19.95 12.71
CA LEU A 17 14.31 -19.85 13.98
C LEU A 17 13.43 -20.19 15.19
N GLY A 18 12.10 -20.18 15.04
CA GLY A 18 11.17 -20.53 16.11
C GLY A 18 9.71 -20.33 15.75
N VAL A 19 8.86 -21.00 16.53
CA VAL A 19 7.39 -20.91 16.46
C VAL A 19 6.92 -20.00 17.58
N LEU A 20 6.02 -19.06 17.27
CA LEU A 20 5.52 -18.07 18.23
C LEU A 20 4.12 -18.41 18.77
N ASP A 21 3.39 -19.31 18.14
CA ASP A 21 1.95 -19.55 18.35
C ASP A 21 1.51 -19.77 19.80
N ARG A 22 2.38 -20.30 20.67
CA ARG A 22 2.01 -20.64 22.03
C ARG A 22 2.03 -19.45 23.00
N GLU A 23 2.95 -18.52 22.77
CA GLU A 23 3.25 -17.42 23.66
C GLU A 23 2.87 -16.06 23.07
N ILE A 24 2.58 -16.00 21.75
CA ILE A 24 2.21 -14.74 21.08
C ILE A 24 0.85 -14.25 21.58
N ILE A 25 0.78 -12.97 21.90
CA ILE A 25 -0.41 -12.32 22.44
C ILE A 25 -0.88 -11.26 21.45
N ASN A 26 -2.19 -11.28 21.15
CA ASN A 26 -2.88 -10.29 20.30
C ASN A 26 -2.15 -10.03 18.95
N PRO A 27 -1.81 -11.04 18.15
CA PRO A 27 -1.27 -10.80 16.83
C PRO A 27 -2.33 -10.17 15.91
N ILE A 28 -2.06 -8.96 15.45
CA ILE A 28 -2.93 -8.20 14.56
C ILE A 28 -2.19 -7.92 13.26
N VAL A 29 -2.77 -8.36 12.15
CA VAL A 29 -2.33 -7.97 10.81
C VAL A 29 -3.28 -6.90 10.29
N VAL A 30 -2.73 -5.78 9.86
CA VAL A 30 -3.45 -4.72 9.15
C VAL A 30 -3.00 -4.72 7.70
N GLU A 31 -3.92 -4.84 6.76
CA GLU A 31 -3.66 -4.63 5.33
C GLU A 31 -4.64 -3.59 4.80
N GLU A 32 -4.12 -2.44 4.40
CA GLU A 32 -4.87 -1.39 3.71
C GLU A 32 -4.57 -1.44 2.21
N LEU A 33 -5.61 -1.26 1.41
CA LEU A 33 -5.47 -1.14 -0.04
C LEU A 33 -4.72 0.15 -0.39
N GLY A 34 -3.54 0.02 -1.00
CA GLY A 34 -2.69 1.17 -1.30
C GLY A 34 -1.98 1.80 -0.09
N GLY A 35 -2.16 1.25 1.11
CA GLY A 35 -1.65 1.79 2.37
C GLY A 35 -0.84 0.78 3.18
N GLU A 36 -1.01 0.83 4.48
CA GLU A 36 -0.29 0.03 5.46
C GLU A 36 -0.42 -1.48 5.22
N PHE A 37 0.64 -2.22 5.52
CA PHE A 37 0.61 -3.66 5.63
C PHE A 37 1.61 -4.04 6.74
N SER A 38 1.08 -4.26 7.94
CA SER A 38 1.86 -4.46 9.16
C SER A 38 1.36 -5.64 9.97
N LEU A 39 2.19 -6.08 10.89
CA LEU A 39 1.91 -7.05 11.94
C LEU A 39 2.37 -6.48 13.26
N THR A 40 1.49 -6.42 14.24
CA THR A 40 1.81 -6.07 15.63
C THR A 40 1.44 -7.21 16.56
N PHE A 41 2.22 -7.42 17.60
CA PHE A 41 1.95 -8.42 18.63
C PHE A 41 2.76 -8.18 19.89
N THR A 42 2.38 -8.84 20.98
CA THR A 42 3.14 -8.90 22.21
C THR A 42 3.69 -10.31 22.44
N TYR A 43 4.89 -10.44 23.02
CA TYR A 43 5.54 -11.71 23.28
C TYR A 43 6.31 -11.65 24.61
N PRO A 44 6.30 -12.71 25.46
CA PRO A 44 7.09 -12.74 26.70
C PRO A 44 8.59 -12.64 26.41
N ALA A 45 9.30 -11.77 27.14
CA ALA A 45 10.74 -11.59 26.95
C ALA A 45 11.57 -12.81 27.37
N ASP A 46 11.03 -13.66 28.24
CA ASP A 46 11.59 -14.96 28.65
C ASP A 46 11.07 -16.15 27.84
N GLY A 47 10.22 -15.88 26.84
CA GLY A 47 9.68 -16.90 25.96
C GLY A 47 10.76 -17.60 25.10
N PRO A 48 10.54 -18.85 24.68
CA PRO A 48 11.55 -19.69 24.02
C PRO A 48 12.07 -19.12 22.69
N ALA A 49 11.28 -18.29 22.01
CA ALA A 49 11.68 -17.65 20.75
C ALA A 49 12.09 -16.17 20.92
N ALA A 50 12.03 -15.59 22.12
CA ALA A 50 12.29 -14.18 22.37
C ALA A 50 13.68 -13.73 21.85
N GLN A 51 14.71 -14.56 22.02
CA GLN A 51 16.07 -14.29 21.52
C GLN A 51 16.14 -14.13 20.00
N ASN A 52 15.17 -14.64 19.24
CA ASN A 52 15.10 -14.56 17.79
C ASN A 52 14.25 -13.37 17.31
N LEU A 53 13.51 -12.71 18.22
CA LEU A 53 12.82 -11.46 17.94
C LEU A 53 13.82 -10.31 18.01
N THR A 54 14.50 -10.08 16.91
CA THR A 54 15.49 -9.01 16.75
C THR A 54 15.17 -8.16 15.54
N LEU A 55 15.61 -6.91 15.51
CA LEU A 55 15.40 -6.02 14.36
C LEU A 55 15.86 -6.67 13.07
N GLU A 56 15.13 -6.43 12.00
CA GLU A 56 15.30 -6.98 10.65
C GLU A 56 14.96 -8.46 10.48
N ASN A 57 14.88 -9.29 11.53
CA ASN A 57 14.34 -10.64 11.38
C ASN A 57 12.88 -10.57 10.89
N ILE A 58 12.43 -11.66 10.27
CA ILE A 58 11.13 -11.70 9.60
C ILE A 58 10.18 -12.60 10.39
N VAL A 59 9.03 -12.06 10.75
CA VAL A 59 7.91 -12.85 11.29
C VAL A 59 6.99 -13.24 10.16
N ALA A 60 6.77 -14.53 9.97
CA ALA A 60 5.87 -15.05 8.96
C ALA A 60 4.50 -15.39 9.58
N ALA A 61 3.46 -14.75 9.08
CA ALA A 61 2.09 -14.89 9.56
C ALA A 61 1.11 -15.21 8.42
N PRO A 62 0.02 -15.98 8.69
CA PRO A 62 -1.05 -16.17 7.72
C PRO A 62 -1.84 -14.87 7.54
N VAL A 63 -2.21 -14.58 6.30
CA VAL A 63 -3.02 -13.42 5.93
C VAL A 63 -4.23 -13.92 5.14
N PRO A 64 -5.47 -13.56 5.53
CA PRO A 64 -6.66 -13.97 4.79
C PRO A 64 -6.58 -13.57 3.31
N GLY A 65 -6.95 -14.49 2.42
CA GLY A 65 -6.92 -14.26 0.97
C GLY A 65 -5.56 -14.47 0.30
N LEU A 66 -4.50 -14.77 1.06
CA LEU A 66 -3.19 -15.16 0.53
C LEU A 66 -2.88 -16.61 0.96
N GLU A 67 -2.50 -17.45 0.00
CA GLU A 67 -2.26 -18.88 0.27
C GLU A 67 -1.01 -19.13 1.12
N GLN A 68 0.02 -18.29 0.90
CA GLN A 68 1.29 -18.42 1.62
C GLN A 68 1.33 -17.48 2.81
N ARG A 69 2.03 -17.89 3.87
CA ARG A 69 2.37 -16.99 4.96
C ARG A 69 3.12 -15.79 4.42
N GLN A 70 2.78 -14.61 4.92
CA GLN A 70 3.41 -13.36 4.54
C GLN A 70 4.52 -13.01 5.52
N GLY A 71 5.63 -12.51 5.00
CA GLY A 71 6.78 -12.09 5.79
C GLY A 71 6.63 -10.64 6.22
N PHE A 72 6.83 -10.40 7.52
CA PHE A 72 6.85 -9.06 8.12
C PHE A 72 8.21 -8.84 8.77
N ARG A 73 8.94 -7.85 8.30
CA ARG A 73 10.25 -7.48 8.85
C ARG A 73 10.08 -6.66 10.11
N ILE A 74 10.71 -7.10 11.20
CA ILE A 74 10.65 -6.42 12.50
C ILE A 74 11.35 -5.07 12.38
N SER A 75 10.60 -4.00 12.63
CA SER A 75 11.07 -2.61 12.58
C SER A 75 11.26 -2.00 13.97
N GLU A 76 10.46 -2.47 14.95
CA GLU A 76 10.48 -1.93 16.29
C GLU A 76 10.21 -3.02 17.32
N ILE A 77 10.92 -2.96 18.45
CA ILE A 77 10.71 -3.81 19.62
C ILE A 77 10.81 -2.90 20.84
N ALA A 78 9.70 -2.77 21.56
CA ALA A 78 9.69 -2.12 22.87
C ALA A 78 9.62 -3.18 23.96
N THR A 79 10.40 -3.00 25.03
CA THR A 79 10.35 -3.87 26.22
C THR A 79 9.61 -3.16 27.32
N THR A 80 8.56 -3.80 27.83
CA THR A 80 7.72 -3.25 28.90
C THR A 80 8.23 -3.68 30.30
N LEU A 81 7.79 -2.97 31.35
CA LEU A 81 8.21 -3.24 32.72
C LEU A 81 7.74 -4.61 33.26
N ASP A 82 6.66 -5.14 32.71
CA ASP A 82 6.12 -6.46 33.03
C ASP A 82 6.78 -7.61 32.26
N GLY A 83 7.89 -7.33 31.56
CA GLY A 83 8.69 -8.34 30.88
C GLY A 83 8.12 -8.80 29.55
N MET A 84 7.36 -7.95 28.88
CA MET A 84 6.83 -8.23 27.56
C MET A 84 7.61 -7.49 26.48
N LEU A 85 7.66 -8.07 25.28
CA LEU A 85 8.14 -7.44 24.04
C LEU A 85 6.94 -7.03 23.21
N GLU A 86 6.78 -5.75 22.95
CA GLU A 86 5.84 -5.21 21.96
C GLU A 86 6.58 -5.10 20.64
N VAL A 87 6.11 -5.84 19.64
CA VAL A 87 6.78 -5.96 18.35
C VAL A 87 5.93 -5.37 17.26
N THR A 88 6.53 -4.48 16.47
CA THR A 88 5.96 -3.93 15.23
C THR A 88 6.80 -4.38 14.05
N ALA A 89 6.15 -4.96 13.04
CA ALA A 89 6.80 -5.45 11.84
C ALA A 89 6.00 -5.03 10.60
N PHE A 90 6.70 -4.58 9.56
CA PHE A 90 6.09 -4.23 8.27
C PHE A 90 6.34 -5.33 7.24
N HIS A 91 5.34 -5.51 6.35
CA HIS A 91 5.46 -6.49 5.28
C HIS A 91 6.75 -6.27 4.47
N VAL A 92 7.40 -7.36 4.05
CA VAL A 92 8.68 -7.30 3.29
C VAL A 92 8.62 -6.41 2.05
N PHE A 93 7.43 -6.11 1.52
CA PHE A 93 7.24 -5.13 0.45
C PHE A 93 7.90 -3.78 0.76
N TYR A 94 7.93 -3.37 2.03
CA TYR A 94 8.52 -2.08 2.44
C TYR A 94 10.04 -2.05 2.41
N ASP A 95 10.71 -3.17 2.14
CA ASP A 95 12.13 -3.16 1.77
C ASP A 95 12.36 -2.28 0.53
N LEU A 96 11.33 -2.12 -0.32
CA LEU A 96 11.35 -1.20 -1.47
C LEU A 96 11.23 0.29 -1.09
N ALA A 97 10.81 0.62 0.12
CA ALA A 97 10.78 2.00 0.60
C ALA A 97 12.19 2.54 0.91
N ALA A 98 13.12 1.64 1.27
CA ALA A 98 14.52 1.96 1.48
C ALA A 98 15.36 1.97 0.17
N ASN A 99 14.73 1.66 -0.97
CA ASN A 99 15.39 1.61 -2.27
C ASN A 99 14.87 2.73 -3.18
N LEU A 100 15.76 3.37 -3.92
CA LEU A 100 15.48 4.58 -4.69
C LEU A 100 15.58 4.34 -6.20
N ILE A 101 14.69 4.97 -6.95
CA ILE A 101 14.80 5.17 -8.39
C ILE A 101 15.44 6.53 -8.63
N ALA A 102 16.59 6.57 -9.32
CA ALA A 102 17.24 7.83 -9.68
C ALA A 102 16.46 8.55 -10.79
N ASP A 103 16.21 7.88 -11.89
CA ASP A 103 15.41 8.35 -13.03
C ASP A 103 15.01 7.15 -13.88
N THR A 104 13.73 7.03 -14.22
CA THR A 104 13.24 6.07 -15.22
C THR A 104 12.06 6.66 -15.98
N TYR A 105 12.03 6.45 -17.29
CA TYR A 105 10.95 6.90 -18.16
C TYR A 105 10.25 5.73 -18.80
N VAL A 106 9.09 5.38 -18.26
CA VAL A 106 8.20 4.35 -18.79
C VAL A 106 7.35 4.96 -19.89
N VAL A 107 7.42 4.45 -21.11
CA VAL A 107 6.68 5.00 -22.25
C VAL A 107 5.77 3.94 -22.85
N ASN A 108 4.47 4.22 -22.90
CA ASN A 108 3.43 3.41 -23.53
C ASN A 108 3.52 1.92 -23.20
N LYS A 109 3.74 1.57 -21.93
CA LYS A 109 3.83 0.16 -21.48
C LYS A 109 2.55 -0.32 -20.83
N THR A 110 2.30 -1.62 -20.95
CA THR A 110 1.28 -2.31 -20.14
C THR A 110 1.65 -2.26 -18.67
N ALA A 111 0.68 -2.46 -17.77
CA ALA A 111 0.91 -2.49 -16.34
C ALA A 111 2.05 -3.43 -15.93
N LYS A 112 2.08 -4.67 -16.44
CA LYS A 112 3.20 -5.60 -16.21
C LYS A 112 4.54 -5.04 -16.69
N GLY A 113 4.57 -4.47 -17.90
CA GLY A 113 5.81 -3.91 -18.49
C GLY A 113 6.32 -2.71 -17.69
N ALA A 114 5.40 -1.88 -17.18
CA ALA A 114 5.71 -0.75 -16.32
C ALA A 114 6.29 -1.19 -14.98
N LEU A 115 5.60 -2.10 -14.28
CA LEU A 115 6.08 -2.65 -13.00
C LEU A 115 7.47 -3.27 -13.14
N THR A 116 7.70 -4.06 -14.19
CA THR A 116 9.01 -4.68 -14.45
C THR A 116 10.09 -3.63 -14.66
N GLN A 117 9.79 -2.54 -15.39
CA GLN A 117 10.76 -1.47 -15.62
C GLN A 117 11.01 -0.65 -14.36
N ILE A 118 9.97 -0.32 -13.59
CA ILE A 118 10.09 0.42 -12.33
C ILE A 118 10.95 -0.35 -11.33
N LEU A 119 10.69 -1.63 -11.14
CA LEU A 119 11.51 -2.51 -10.30
C LEU A 119 12.95 -2.62 -10.82
N GLY A 120 13.12 -2.75 -12.13
CA GLY A 120 14.46 -2.82 -12.75
C GLY A 120 15.27 -1.53 -12.66
N ALA A 121 14.64 -0.39 -12.37
CA ALA A 121 15.31 0.90 -12.18
C ALA A 121 15.81 1.13 -10.75
N ALA A 122 15.69 0.12 -9.88
CA ALA A 122 16.15 0.16 -8.51
C ALA A 122 17.65 0.46 -8.41
N ASN A 123 18.05 1.34 -7.48
CA ASN A 123 19.45 1.61 -7.21
C ASN A 123 20.18 0.37 -6.65
N THR A 124 19.50 -0.38 -5.78
CA THR A 124 20.06 -1.59 -5.15
C THR A 124 19.29 -2.83 -5.63
N LYS A 125 20.04 -3.91 -5.89
CA LYS A 125 19.49 -5.18 -6.33
C LYS A 125 18.51 -5.75 -5.29
N HIS A 126 17.39 -6.28 -5.75
CA HIS A 126 16.35 -6.87 -4.90
C HIS A 126 15.74 -8.12 -5.56
N GLY A 127 14.97 -8.92 -4.78
CA GLY A 127 14.32 -10.14 -5.25
C GLY A 127 12.86 -9.98 -5.72
N PHE A 128 12.33 -8.76 -5.80
CA PHE A 128 10.93 -8.54 -6.18
C PHE A 128 10.68 -8.82 -7.65
N THR A 129 9.53 -9.43 -7.92
CA THR A 129 9.00 -9.71 -9.25
C THR A 129 7.61 -9.11 -9.39
N ALA A 130 7.14 -8.92 -10.63
CA ALA A 130 5.84 -8.34 -10.89
C ALA A 130 5.04 -9.12 -11.94
N THR A 131 3.73 -9.18 -11.69
CA THR A 131 2.73 -9.72 -12.62
C THR A 131 1.55 -8.77 -12.73
N SER A 132 0.74 -8.92 -13.77
CA SER A 132 -0.50 -8.16 -13.93
C SER A 132 -1.53 -8.99 -14.67
N SER A 133 -2.78 -8.91 -14.24
CA SER A 133 -3.94 -9.42 -14.98
C SER A 133 -4.48 -8.40 -15.98
N ASP A 134 -4.10 -7.13 -15.88
CA ASP A 134 -4.41 -6.11 -16.88
C ASP A 134 -3.44 -6.17 -18.05
N THR A 135 -3.96 -6.52 -19.21
CA THR A 135 -3.20 -6.61 -20.47
C THR A 135 -3.48 -5.44 -21.41
N VAL A 136 -4.44 -4.59 -21.08
CA VAL A 136 -5.00 -3.57 -21.99
C VAL A 136 -4.47 -2.17 -21.67
N THR A 137 -4.51 -1.76 -20.41
CA THR A 137 -4.13 -0.40 -20.01
C THR A 137 -2.66 -0.12 -20.32
N ARG A 138 -2.45 0.98 -21.04
CA ARG A 138 -1.12 1.50 -21.38
C ARG A 138 -1.00 2.94 -20.95
N ALA A 139 0.09 3.25 -20.30
CA ALA A 139 0.38 4.59 -19.84
C ALA A 139 1.88 4.89 -19.90
N SER A 140 2.21 6.14 -19.58
CA SER A 140 3.58 6.63 -19.47
C SER A 140 3.75 7.37 -18.16
N ALA A 141 4.92 7.21 -17.54
CA ALA A 141 5.30 7.94 -16.33
C ALA A 141 6.82 8.19 -16.33
N ARG A 142 7.24 9.35 -15.86
CA ARG A 142 8.64 9.60 -15.55
C ARG A 142 8.78 9.69 -14.04
N ILE A 143 9.51 8.74 -13.47
CA ILE A 143 9.75 8.62 -12.03
C ILE A 143 11.19 9.09 -11.75
N VAL A 144 11.34 10.10 -10.92
CA VAL A 144 12.63 10.73 -10.64
C VAL A 144 12.82 10.86 -9.12
N ARG A 145 13.95 10.36 -8.61
CA ARG A 145 14.38 10.49 -7.20
C ARG A 145 13.30 10.08 -6.20
N MET A 146 12.64 8.95 -6.45
CA MET A 146 11.51 8.48 -5.67
C MET A 146 11.80 7.09 -5.08
N PRO A 147 11.42 6.80 -3.81
CA PRO A 147 11.42 5.44 -3.28
C PRO A 147 10.53 4.52 -4.11
N ILE A 148 10.96 3.27 -4.32
CA ILE A 148 10.21 2.34 -5.19
C ILE A 148 8.81 2.09 -4.65
N ALA A 149 8.64 1.93 -3.33
CA ALA A 149 7.33 1.71 -2.74
C ALA A 149 6.37 2.88 -3.05
N ALA A 150 6.82 4.13 -2.94
CA ALA A 150 6.04 5.31 -3.30
C ALA A 150 5.75 5.34 -4.81
N ALA A 151 6.75 5.07 -5.65
CA ALA A 151 6.58 5.00 -7.11
C ALA A 151 5.51 3.97 -7.55
N LEU A 152 5.28 2.94 -6.75
CA LEU A 152 4.29 1.91 -7.03
C LEU A 152 2.91 2.25 -6.48
N MET A 153 2.82 2.81 -5.27
CA MET A 153 1.59 2.83 -4.47
C MET A 153 0.99 4.23 -4.29
N ASP A 154 1.76 5.30 -4.43
CA ASP A 154 1.26 6.65 -4.19
C ASP A 154 0.38 7.13 -5.33
N ALA A 155 -0.93 7.19 -5.09
CA ALA A 155 -1.91 7.70 -6.06
C ALA A 155 -2.06 9.23 -6.00
N GLY A 156 -1.49 9.89 -4.99
CA GLY A 156 -1.52 11.34 -4.84
C GLY A 156 -0.49 12.07 -5.71
N GLU A 157 0.54 11.35 -6.18
CA GLU A 157 1.59 11.88 -7.04
C GLU A 157 1.35 11.50 -8.51
N ASP A 158 1.39 12.48 -9.41
CA ASP A 158 1.01 12.31 -10.83
C ASP A 158 1.82 11.27 -11.62
N ASN A 159 3.09 11.07 -11.27
CA ASN A 159 4.02 10.25 -12.03
C ASN A 159 4.36 8.93 -11.32
N THR A 160 3.36 8.30 -10.70
CA THR A 160 3.49 6.99 -10.08
C THR A 160 2.75 5.91 -10.88
N PHE A 161 3.01 4.65 -10.55
CA PHE A 161 2.30 3.53 -11.16
C PHE A 161 0.81 3.58 -10.83
N ALA A 162 0.45 3.77 -9.56
CA ALA A 162 -0.95 3.83 -9.13
C ALA A 162 -1.73 4.96 -9.84
N ALA A 163 -1.14 6.16 -9.97
CA ALA A 163 -1.79 7.30 -10.63
C ALA A 163 -1.99 7.09 -12.14
N ARG A 164 -1.04 6.40 -12.82
CA ARG A 164 -1.04 6.30 -14.29
C ARG A 164 -1.68 5.04 -14.84
N TRP A 165 -1.56 3.90 -14.16
CA TRP A 165 -2.17 2.64 -14.59
C TRP A 165 -3.44 2.33 -13.83
N GLY A 166 -3.66 2.97 -12.66
CA GLY A 166 -4.80 2.69 -11.80
C GLY A 166 -4.78 1.26 -11.27
N GLY A 167 -5.96 0.73 -10.98
CA GLY A 167 -6.11 -0.63 -10.46
C GLY A 167 -5.59 -0.79 -9.03
N GLU A 168 -5.34 -2.02 -8.64
CA GLU A 168 -5.00 -2.38 -7.27
C GLU A 168 -3.81 -3.35 -7.23
N ILE A 169 -2.94 -3.19 -6.24
CA ILE A 169 -1.75 -4.02 -6.05
C ILE A 169 -1.97 -4.97 -4.89
N THR A 170 -1.75 -6.26 -5.13
CA THR A 170 -1.60 -7.29 -4.10
C THR A 170 -0.11 -7.50 -3.83
N ARG A 171 0.25 -7.41 -2.56
CA ARG A 171 1.60 -7.65 -2.05
C ARG A 171 1.65 -9.08 -1.51
N ASN A 172 2.35 -9.98 -2.19
CA ASN A 172 2.48 -11.38 -1.80
C ASN A 172 3.96 -11.73 -1.66
N ASN A 173 4.51 -11.51 -0.47
CA ASN A 173 5.94 -11.58 -0.22
C ASN A 173 6.72 -10.76 -1.26
N TRP A 174 7.58 -11.36 -2.06
CA TRP A 174 8.37 -10.69 -3.10
C TRP A 174 7.67 -10.63 -4.46
N LEU A 175 6.40 -11.05 -4.55
CA LEU A 175 5.60 -10.91 -5.75
C LEU A 175 4.63 -9.72 -5.62
N ILE A 176 4.72 -8.79 -6.55
CA ILE A 176 3.79 -7.69 -6.74
C ILE A 176 2.82 -8.08 -7.85
N HIS A 177 1.54 -8.21 -7.51
CA HIS A 177 0.51 -8.54 -8.50
C HIS A 177 -0.46 -7.38 -8.68
N HIS A 178 -0.57 -6.87 -9.90
CA HIS A 178 -1.52 -5.82 -10.28
C HIS A 178 -2.77 -6.43 -10.89
N THR A 179 -3.92 -5.89 -10.52
CA THR A 179 -5.23 -6.23 -11.07
C THR A 179 -6.09 -4.97 -11.20
N PRO A 180 -6.97 -4.87 -12.20
CA PRO A 180 -7.92 -3.75 -12.29
C PRO A 180 -8.79 -3.57 -11.05
N MET A 181 -9.12 -4.68 -10.39
CA MET A 181 -9.90 -4.70 -9.14
C MET A 181 -9.62 -5.98 -8.37
N ARG A 182 -9.31 -5.87 -7.06
CA ARG A 182 -9.26 -7.04 -6.15
C ARG A 182 -10.69 -7.40 -5.71
N GLY A 183 -10.94 -8.69 -5.63
CA GLY A 183 -12.25 -9.20 -5.27
C GLY A 183 -13.21 -9.31 -6.44
N ALA A 184 -14.44 -9.67 -6.12
CA ALA A 184 -15.51 -9.88 -7.09
C ALA A 184 -16.85 -9.43 -6.52
N ASN A 185 -17.78 -9.10 -7.39
CA ASN A 185 -19.16 -8.89 -6.97
C ASN A 185 -19.85 -10.24 -6.72
N HIS A 186 -19.97 -10.61 -5.44
CA HIS A 186 -20.63 -11.84 -5.01
C HIS A 186 -22.16 -11.70 -4.88
N GLY A 187 -22.76 -10.63 -5.38
CA GLY A 187 -24.19 -10.40 -5.30
C GLY A 187 -24.72 -10.10 -3.89
N VAL A 188 -23.86 -9.75 -2.96
CA VAL A 188 -24.26 -9.37 -1.60
C VAL A 188 -24.89 -7.98 -1.66
N VAL A 189 -26.14 -7.88 -1.16
CA VAL A 189 -26.87 -6.63 -1.08
C VAL A 189 -27.03 -6.23 0.38
N ILE A 190 -26.54 -5.03 0.71
CA ILE A 190 -26.74 -4.42 2.03
C ILE A 190 -28.13 -3.75 2.05
N ARG A 191 -28.95 -4.10 3.03
CA ARG A 191 -30.31 -3.58 3.18
C ARG A 191 -30.60 -3.22 4.62
N ASP A 192 -31.37 -2.13 4.79
CA ASP A 192 -31.94 -1.77 6.08
C ASP A 192 -32.74 -2.95 6.68
N ARG A 193 -32.67 -3.11 8.00
CA ARG A 193 -33.33 -4.17 8.78
C ARG A 193 -32.92 -5.60 8.42
N LYS A 194 -31.87 -5.78 7.61
CA LYS A 194 -31.34 -7.13 7.28
C LYS A 194 -29.92 -7.29 7.73
N ASN A 195 -29.01 -6.51 7.20
CA ASN A 195 -27.57 -6.61 7.44
C ASN A 195 -26.87 -5.23 7.54
N LEU A 196 -27.65 -4.13 7.48
CA LEU A 196 -27.17 -2.79 7.78
C LEU A 196 -27.30 -2.56 9.30
N THR A 197 -26.18 -2.35 9.97
CA THR A 197 -26.14 -2.12 11.43
C THR A 197 -26.09 -0.65 11.81
N GLY A 198 -25.73 0.21 10.87
CA GLY A 198 -25.68 1.66 11.04
C GLY A 198 -25.44 2.35 9.72
N PHE A 199 -25.92 3.57 9.60
CA PHE A 199 -25.70 4.45 8.45
C PHE A 199 -25.56 5.88 8.95
N GLU A 200 -24.49 6.53 8.52
CA GLU A 200 -24.25 7.95 8.73
C GLU A 200 -24.04 8.63 7.38
N SER A 201 -24.66 9.76 7.17
CA SER A 201 -24.47 10.58 5.98
C SER A 201 -24.08 11.98 6.38
N SER A 202 -22.93 12.44 5.93
CA SER A 202 -22.50 13.83 6.06
C SER A 202 -22.45 14.48 4.68
N ILE A 203 -22.86 15.75 4.61
CA ILE A 203 -22.78 16.55 3.39
C ILE A 203 -21.82 17.70 3.68
N ASP A 204 -20.70 17.71 2.99
CA ASP A 204 -19.71 18.79 3.05
C ASP A 204 -19.61 19.46 1.68
N PHE A 205 -19.80 20.78 1.66
CA PHE A 205 -19.64 21.58 0.46
C PHE A 205 -18.48 22.57 0.51
N SER A 206 -17.59 22.43 1.50
CA SER A 206 -16.42 23.30 1.69
C SER A 206 -15.47 23.32 0.49
N THR A 207 -15.43 22.20 -0.25
CA THR A 207 -14.56 22.02 -1.43
C THR A 207 -15.24 22.33 -2.77
N VAL A 208 -16.55 22.63 -2.77
CA VAL A 208 -17.27 22.94 -4.00
C VAL A 208 -16.76 24.26 -4.58
N ALA A 209 -16.44 24.26 -5.86
CA ALA A 209 -16.14 25.46 -6.65
C ALA A 209 -17.29 25.70 -7.64
N THR A 210 -17.79 26.94 -7.68
CA THR A 210 -18.81 27.36 -8.64
C THR A 210 -18.24 28.24 -9.75
N ARG A 211 -17.00 28.72 -9.58
CA ARG A 211 -16.19 29.44 -10.53
C ARG A 211 -14.75 29.03 -10.40
N ILE A 212 -14.05 28.83 -11.50
CA ILE A 212 -12.65 28.43 -11.53
C ILE A 212 -11.86 29.43 -12.32
N LEU A 213 -10.67 29.82 -11.81
CA LEU A 213 -9.63 30.49 -12.56
C LEU A 213 -8.64 29.44 -13.07
N PRO A 214 -8.75 28.99 -14.33
CA PRO A 214 -7.80 28.01 -14.87
C PRO A 214 -6.45 28.67 -15.12
N VAL A 215 -5.42 28.15 -14.48
CA VAL A 215 -4.04 28.60 -14.62
C VAL A 215 -3.21 27.49 -15.25
N GLY A 216 -2.61 27.76 -16.40
CA GLY A 216 -1.70 26.84 -17.08
C GLY A 216 -0.29 26.87 -16.51
N TYR A 217 0.61 26.10 -17.15
CA TYR A 217 2.01 26.05 -16.77
C TYR A 217 2.62 27.48 -16.79
N ASP A 218 3.46 27.77 -15.79
CA ASP A 218 4.14 29.08 -15.63
C ASP A 218 3.20 30.30 -15.52
N GLY A 219 1.98 30.05 -14.96
CA GLY A 219 1.00 31.12 -14.73
C GLY A 219 0.22 31.56 -15.97
N LEU A 220 0.27 30.80 -17.06
CA LEU A 220 -0.46 31.12 -18.29
C LEU A 220 -1.96 31.15 -18.02
N LEU A 221 -2.60 32.27 -18.32
CA LEU A 221 -4.04 32.47 -18.20
C LEU A 221 -4.73 32.29 -19.55
N LEU A 222 -5.94 31.79 -19.53
CA LEU A 222 -6.81 31.73 -20.71
C LEU A 222 -7.36 33.10 -21.03
N PRO A 223 -7.75 33.41 -22.30
CA PRO A 223 -8.43 34.64 -22.66
C PRO A 223 -9.73 34.84 -21.85
N GLU A 224 -10.44 33.77 -21.59
CA GLU A 224 -11.58 33.73 -20.66
C GLU A 224 -11.02 33.46 -19.27
N LEU A 225 -10.90 34.50 -18.47
CA LEU A 225 -10.24 34.47 -17.16
C LEU A 225 -10.91 33.52 -16.18
N TYR A 226 -12.23 33.34 -16.28
CA TYR A 226 -13.02 32.48 -15.38
C TYR A 226 -13.92 31.54 -16.15
N VAL A 227 -14.08 30.35 -15.61
CA VAL A 227 -15.05 29.36 -16.06
C VAL A 227 -16.12 29.17 -14.99
N ASP A 228 -17.36 29.45 -15.34
CA ASP A 228 -18.52 29.37 -14.43
C ASP A 228 -19.22 28.03 -14.53
N SER A 229 -19.61 27.47 -13.39
CA SER A 229 -20.52 26.34 -13.32
C SER A 229 -21.93 26.78 -13.75
N PRO A 230 -22.68 25.94 -14.49
CA PRO A 230 -24.09 26.19 -14.75
C PRO A 230 -24.94 26.38 -13.48
N LYS A 231 -24.44 25.90 -12.35
CA LYS A 231 -25.06 26.01 -11.03
C LYS A 231 -24.58 27.18 -10.19
N LEU A 232 -23.88 28.14 -10.77
CA LEU A 232 -23.40 29.31 -10.04
C LEU A 232 -24.54 30.05 -9.33
N GLY A 233 -25.72 30.16 -9.96
CA GLY A 233 -26.91 30.82 -9.41
C GLY A 233 -27.61 30.10 -8.27
N ASP A 234 -27.28 28.83 -8.02
CA ASP A 234 -27.85 28.05 -6.91
C ASP A 234 -27.18 28.37 -5.57
N TYR A 235 -26.08 29.12 -5.57
CA TYR A 235 -25.30 29.47 -4.38
C TYR A 235 -25.42 30.96 -4.08
N VAL A 236 -25.64 31.27 -2.79
CA VAL A 236 -25.75 32.66 -2.30
C VAL A 236 -24.44 33.42 -2.49
N VAL A 237 -23.30 32.72 -2.38
CA VAL A 237 -21.95 33.29 -2.55
C VAL A 237 -21.20 32.46 -3.60
N PRO A 238 -20.68 33.08 -4.66
CA PRO A 238 -19.80 32.40 -5.60
C PRO A 238 -18.56 31.86 -4.90
N ARG A 239 -18.22 30.60 -5.19
CA ARG A 239 -17.05 29.93 -4.62
C ARG A 239 -16.00 29.81 -5.72
N ILE A 240 -14.94 30.58 -5.59
CA ILE A 240 -13.88 30.70 -6.61
C ILE A 240 -12.67 29.88 -6.17
N ARG A 241 -12.10 29.12 -7.08
CA ARG A 241 -10.83 28.41 -6.92
C ARG A 241 -9.91 28.64 -8.11
#